data_ac77f2c8dd71f99585daacf9b2ff54be
#
_entry.id   ac77f2c8dd71f99585daacf9b2ff54be
#
_cell.length_a   1.000
_cell.length_b   1.000
_cell.length_c   1.000
_cell.angle_alpha   90.00
_cell.angle_beta   90.00
_cell.angle_gamma   90.00
#
_symmetry.space_group_name_H-M   'P 1'
#
loop_
_entity.id
_entity.type
_entity.pdbx_description
1 polymer ?
#
loop_
_entity_poly.entity_id
_entity_poly.type
_entity_poly.pdbx_seq_one_letter_code
_entity_poly.pdbx_strand_id
1 'polypeptide(L)'
;MGKLTMLAVSWALVSLLGLSLIAVATKVSSQEQNLSGKVIRIDATVMAEEPKYPTEGVDPFQPDPVVRQLPGYELVWHDEFNVDGPPDSQKWNFEHGFVRNRELQWYQRENAYCKGGVLVIEGRKERIPNPNYDPSSDDWRRSRQYAEYTSASLNTWGKFSWRLSETRIVTRARIHPQPGYFPAIWTTGPGIWPHGGEVDIMEYYRERIHANFAWGTTEKYSPRWRSYSRLISEFLAKDPNWLKKFHIWELIGDKEKLQILLDGEVMNEVSQETAKNPPNPWSNVVYPFRENHSIILNLAIGGPGGDPLGAEFPMIFEVDYVRVYRRLSK
;
A
#
# COMPACT_ATOMS: atom_id res chain seq x y z
N MET A 1 51.05 -46.22 0.44
CA MET A 1 50.54 -47.51 0.91
C MET A 1 49.21 -47.25 1.58
N GLY A 2 48.15 -47.92 1.08
CA GLY A 2 46.86 -48.25 1.68
C GLY A 2 45.70 -47.32 1.29
N LYS A 3 45.06 -47.65 0.38
CA LYS A 3 43.87 -48.41 -0.12
C LYS A 3 42.59 -47.62 -0.06
N LEU A 4 42.07 -47.29 -1.27
CA LEU A 4 40.67 -46.96 -1.58
C LEU A 4 39.73 -48.09 -1.16
N THR A 5 38.52 -47.73 -0.74
CA THR A 5 37.36 -48.59 -0.93
C THR A 5 36.18 -47.75 -1.41
N MET A 6 35.76 -47.98 -2.63
CA MET A 6 34.48 -47.58 -3.23
C MET A 6 33.35 -48.44 -2.63
N LEU A 7 32.22 -47.85 -2.40
CA LEU A 7 30.95 -48.57 -2.31
C LEU A 7 29.92 -47.86 -3.21
N ALA A 8 29.54 -48.63 -4.23
CA ALA A 8 28.46 -48.34 -5.14
C ALA A 8 27.11 -48.61 -4.45
N VAL A 9 26.13 -47.75 -4.66
CA VAL A 9 24.73 -48.04 -4.33
C VAL A 9 23.87 -47.86 -5.58
N SER A 10 23.18 -48.97 -5.80
CA SER A 10 22.27 -49.30 -6.89
C SER A 10 21.01 -48.44 -6.92
N TRP A 11 20.57 -48.14 -8.16
CA TRP A 11 19.27 -47.59 -8.49
C TRP A 11 18.18 -48.64 -8.45
N ALA A 12 17.05 -48.32 -7.80
CA ALA A 12 15.77 -49.00 -8.06
C ALA A 12 14.69 -47.94 -8.29
N LEU A 13 14.20 -47.89 -9.55
CA LEU A 13 12.94 -47.24 -9.93
C LEU A 13 11.75 -47.98 -9.33
N VAL A 14 10.82 -47.25 -8.71
CA VAL A 14 9.40 -47.69 -8.67
C VAL A 14 8.55 -46.42 -8.88
N SER A 15 7.86 -46.43 -10.02
CA SER A 15 6.73 -45.57 -10.32
C SER A 15 5.48 -46.05 -9.61
N LEU A 16 4.66 -45.17 -9.03
CA LEU A 16 3.20 -45.29 -8.99
C LEU A 16 2.51 -44.06 -8.38
N LEU A 17 1.70 -43.43 -9.21
CA LEU A 17 0.39 -42.80 -8.99
C LEU A 17 0.14 -41.95 -7.72
N GLY A 18 -0.21 -40.74 -8.05
CA GLY A 18 -0.71 -39.61 -7.25
C GLY A 18 -1.78 -39.90 -6.21
N LEU A 19 -1.58 -39.13 -5.15
CA LEU A 19 -2.63 -38.60 -4.28
C LEU A 19 -1.96 -37.51 -3.45
N SER A 20 -2.30 -36.24 -3.73
CA SER A 20 -1.85 -35.10 -2.95
C SER A 20 -2.57 -35.11 -1.60
N LEU A 21 -1.93 -35.62 -0.58
CA LEU A 21 -2.27 -35.34 0.80
C LEU A 21 -1.32 -34.23 1.29
N ILE A 22 -1.88 -33.09 1.57
CA ILE A 22 -1.21 -32.03 2.32
C ILE A 22 -1.01 -32.55 3.74
N ALA A 23 0.18 -33.04 4.03
CA ALA A 23 0.58 -33.38 5.38
C ALA A 23 1.00 -32.12 6.11
N VAL A 24 0.13 -31.60 6.96
CA VAL A 24 0.51 -30.62 8.00
C VAL A 24 1.38 -31.38 9.01
N ALA A 25 2.69 -31.21 8.91
CA ALA A 25 3.63 -31.77 9.87
C ALA A 25 3.58 -30.96 11.17
N THR A 26 2.74 -31.37 12.10
CA THR A 26 2.82 -30.93 13.49
C THR A 26 4.02 -31.63 14.15
N LYS A 27 5.10 -30.90 14.33
CA LYS A 27 6.20 -31.36 15.20
C LYS A 27 5.81 -31.07 16.65
N VAL A 28 5.25 -32.05 17.32
CA VAL A 28 5.12 -32.06 18.77
C VAL A 28 6.45 -32.53 19.35
N SER A 29 7.20 -31.64 19.95
CA SER A 29 8.34 -31.96 20.79
C SER A 29 7.90 -31.87 22.25
N SER A 30 7.54 -33.01 22.84
CA SER A 30 7.37 -33.12 24.28
C SER A 30 8.73 -33.38 24.91
N GLN A 31 9.30 -32.43 25.62
CA GLN A 31 10.28 -32.69 26.66
C GLN A 31 9.63 -32.40 28.02
N GLU A 32 9.26 -33.48 28.71
CA GLU A 32 8.99 -33.40 30.13
C GLU A 32 10.32 -33.33 30.89
N GLN A 33 10.61 -32.19 31.50
CA GLN A 33 11.57 -32.12 32.64
C GLN A 33 10.78 -31.75 33.85
N ASN A 34 10.71 -32.71 34.75
CA ASN A 34 10.09 -32.62 36.06
C ASN A 34 11.04 -31.91 37.03
N LEU A 35 10.77 -30.64 37.35
CA LEU A 35 11.36 -29.94 38.48
C LEU A 35 10.26 -29.16 39.20
N SER A 36 9.90 -29.67 40.38
CA SER A 36 9.15 -29.02 41.47
C SER A 36 8.04 -28.01 41.08
N GLY A 37 6.83 -28.51 40.86
CA GLY A 37 5.63 -27.83 41.34
C GLY A 37 5.13 -26.58 40.62
N LYS A 38 5.62 -26.25 39.39
CA LYS A 38 5.01 -25.24 38.56
C LYS A 38 4.99 -25.69 37.11
N VAL A 39 3.83 -26.15 36.65
CA VAL A 39 3.59 -26.40 35.22
C VAL A 39 3.48 -25.04 34.56
N ILE A 40 4.54 -24.58 33.87
CA ILE A 40 4.45 -23.47 32.94
C ILE A 40 3.89 -24.07 31.65
N ARG A 41 2.59 -23.91 31.39
CA ARG A 41 2.04 -24.10 30.06
C ARG A 41 2.55 -22.98 29.18
N ILE A 42 3.53 -23.25 28.35
CA ILE A 42 3.85 -22.39 27.22
C ILE A 42 2.80 -22.72 26.15
N ASP A 43 1.73 -21.93 26.11
CA ASP A 43 0.87 -21.88 24.92
C ASP A 43 1.74 -21.30 23.79
N ALA A 44 2.38 -22.20 23.03
CA ALA A 44 2.93 -21.85 21.73
C ALA A 44 1.73 -21.58 20.82
N THR A 45 1.22 -20.35 20.83
CA THR A 45 0.33 -19.88 19.80
C THR A 45 1.16 -19.87 18.52
N VAL A 46 1.06 -20.94 17.73
CA VAL A 46 1.57 -20.96 16.36
C VAL A 46 0.80 -19.87 15.65
N MET A 47 1.41 -18.72 15.47
CA MET A 47 0.89 -17.65 14.64
C MET A 47 0.73 -18.27 13.25
N ALA A 48 -0.51 -18.51 12.83
CA ALA A 48 -0.77 -18.94 11.47
C ALA A 48 -0.21 -17.87 10.52
N GLU A 49 0.56 -18.32 9.54
CA GLU A 49 1.06 -17.38 8.50
C GLU A 49 -0.13 -16.62 7.89
N GLU A 50 0.09 -15.34 7.60
CA GLU A 50 -0.92 -14.54 6.91
C GLU A 50 -1.27 -15.19 5.57
N PRO A 51 -2.56 -15.38 5.26
CA PRO A 51 -2.96 -15.98 4.01
C PRO A 51 -2.53 -15.09 2.85
N LYS A 52 -1.94 -15.67 1.82
CA LYS A 52 -1.65 -14.94 0.59
C LYS A 52 -2.94 -14.48 -0.06
N TYR A 53 -2.91 -13.28 -0.63
CA TYR A 53 -4.04 -12.80 -1.42
C TYR A 53 -4.20 -13.69 -2.66
N PRO A 54 -5.42 -14.22 -2.94
CA PRO A 54 -5.61 -15.16 -4.04
C PRO A 54 -5.55 -14.45 -5.39
N THR A 55 -4.61 -14.85 -6.24
CA THR A 55 -4.41 -14.32 -7.61
C THR A 55 -4.54 -15.40 -8.67
N GLU A 56 -4.96 -16.60 -8.30
CA GLU A 56 -5.13 -17.71 -9.25
C GLU A 56 -6.18 -17.35 -10.32
N GLY A 57 -5.81 -17.52 -11.59
CA GLY A 57 -6.67 -17.21 -12.74
C GLY A 57 -6.83 -15.71 -13.05
N VAL A 58 -6.09 -14.82 -12.38
CA VAL A 58 -6.10 -13.39 -12.69
C VAL A 58 -5.21 -13.10 -13.89
N ASP A 59 -5.77 -12.47 -14.92
CA ASP A 59 -4.98 -11.89 -16.00
C ASP A 59 -4.26 -10.62 -15.49
N PRO A 60 -2.94 -10.59 -15.43
CA PRO A 60 -2.23 -9.42 -14.91
C PRO A 60 -2.36 -8.18 -15.80
N PHE A 61 -2.79 -8.31 -17.03
CA PHE A 61 -2.89 -7.21 -18.02
C PHE A 61 -4.30 -6.59 -18.09
N GLN A 62 -5.32 -7.26 -17.51
CA GLN A 62 -6.71 -6.84 -17.58
C GLN A 62 -7.28 -6.59 -16.18
N PRO A 63 -8.35 -5.79 -16.04
CA PRO A 63 -9.09 -5.70 -14.81
C PRO A 63 -9.58 -7.07 -14.32
N ASP A 64 -9.61 -7.28 -13.00
CA ASP A 64 -10.11 -8.51 -12.37
C ASP A 64 -11.54 -8.30 -11.82
N PRO A 65 -12.58 -8.75 -12.52
CA PRO A 65 -13.97 -8.52 -12.09
C PRO A 65 -14.38 -9.38 -10.88
N VAL A 66 -13.50 -10.28 -10.42
CA VAL A 66 -13.85 -11.23 -9.37
C VAL A 66 -13.49 -10.69 -7.99
N VAL A 67 -14.50 -10.43 -7.16
CA VAL A 67 -14.30 -10.11 -5.75
C VAL A 67 -13.92 -11.38 -4.99
N ARG A 68 -12.73 -11.35 -4.38
CA ARG A 68 -12.13 -12.55 -3.78
C ARG A 68 -12.42 -12.64 -2.30
N GLN A 69 -12.70 -13.85 -1.85
CA GLN A 69 -12.76 -14.17 -0.43
C GLN A 69 -11.34 -14.40 0.11
N LEU A 70 -11.10 -13.98 1.34
CA LEU A 70 -9.81 -14.13 2.00
C LEU A 70 -9.99 -14.92 3.30
N PRO A 71 -9.36 -16.10 3.47
CA PRO A 71 -9.50 -16.91 4.68
C PRO A 71 -9.11 -16.12 5.94
N GLY A 72 -9.94 -16.16 6.99
CA GLY A 72 -9.72 -15.44 8.24
C GLY A 72 -10.07 -13.95 8.20
N TYR A 73 -10.67 -13.48 7.10
CA TYR A 73 -11.10 -12.11 6.92
C TYR A 73 -12.53 -12.01 6.38
N GLU A 74 -13.16 -10.88 6.65
CA GLU A 74 -14.44 -10.45 6.08
C GLU A 74 -14.20 -9.23 5.20
N LEU A 75 -14.72 -9.23 3.96
CA LEU A 75 -14.73 -8.04 3.11
C LEU A 75 -15.76 -7.04 3.69
N VAL A 76 -15.29 -5.90 4.15
CA VAL A 76 -16.14 -4.88 4.81
C VAL A 76 -16.38 -3.65 3.94
N TRP A 77 -15.58 -3.43 2.94
CA TRP A 77 -15.75 -2.34 1.97
C TRP A 77 -14.93 -2.61 0.71
N HIS A 78 -15.45 -2.15 -0.42
CA HIS A 78 -14.70 -2.21 -1.68
C HIS A 78 -15.20 -1.18 -2.70
N ASP A 79 -14.35 -0.90 -3.68
CA ASP A 79 -14.73 -0.26 -4.93
C ASP A 79 -14.01 -0.95 -6.08
N GLU A 80 -14.80 -1.45 -7.03
CA GLU A 80 -14.32 -2.18 -8.21
C GLU A 80 -14.30 -1.29 -9.46
N PHE A 81 -14.71 -0.03 -9.35
CA PHE A 81 -14.75 0.97 -10.41
C PHE A 81 -15.47 0.51 -11.71
N ASN A 82 -16.42 -0.41 -11.57
CA ASN A 82 -17.10 -1.10 -12.69
C ASN A 82 -18.14 -0.25 -13.44
N VAL A 83 -18.49 0.92 -12.92
CA VAL A 83 -19.48 1.82 -13.54
C VAL A 83 -18.75 2.95 -14.24
N ASP A 84 -18.82 3.00 -15.57
CA ASP A 84 -18.19 4.06 -16.36
C ASP A 84 -18.76 5.44 -15.98
N GLY A 85 -17.88 6.44 -15.89
CA GLY A 85 -18.22 7.80 -15.51
C GLY A 85 -17.43 8.30 -14.28
N PRO A 86 -17.95 9.28 -13.53
CA PRO A 86 -17.25 9.80 -12.34
C PRO A 86 -17.20 8.72 -11.24
N PRO A 87 -16.13 8.70 -10.42
CA PRO A 87 -16.06 7.85 -9.24
C PRO A 87 -17.25 8.08 -8.29
N ASP A 88 -17.69 7.03 -7.62
CA ASP A 88 -18.85 7.06 -6.72
C ASP A 88 -18.69 8.11 -5.61
N SER A 89 -19.52 9.15 -5.68
CA SER A 89 -19.49 10.25 -4.72
C SER A 89 -19.96 9.86 -3.31
N GLN A 90 -20.51 8.66 -3.10
CA GLN A 90 -20.80 8.13 -1.77
C GLN A 90 -19.56 7.50 -1.14
N LYS A 91 -18.59 7.06 -1.96
CA LYS A 91 -17.34 6.45 -1.50
C LYS A 91 -16.18 7.44 -1.44
N TRP A 92 -16.09 8.36 -2.42
CA TRP A 92 -14.94 9.21 -2.60
C TRP A 92 -15.27 10.70 -2.48
N ASN A 93 -14.39 11.42 -1.79
CA ASN A 93 -14.24 12.86 -1.87
C ASN A 93 -13.03 13.20 -2.74
N PHE A 94 -12.89 14.47 -3.08
CA PHE A 94 -11.76 15.00 -3.86
C PHE A 94 -11.06 16.12 -3.09
N GLU A 95 -9.74 16.14 -3.17
CA GLU A 95 -8.99 17.34 -2.86
C GLU A 95 -9.11 18.35 -4.01
N HIS A 96 -8.97 19.62 -3.71
CA HIS A 96 -9.09 20.69 -4.69
C HIS A 96 -7.97 21.71 -4.53
N GLY A 97 -7.36 22.13 -5.64
CA GLY A 97 -6.33 23.14 -5.65
C GLY A 97 -4.90 22.64 -5.45
N PHE A 98 -4.01 23.56 -5.14
CA PHE A 98 -2.66 23.22 -4.68
C PHE A 98 -2.71 22.75 -3.24
N VAL A 99 -2.24 21.55 -2.93
CA VAL A 99 -2.46 20.94 -1.61
C VAL A 99 -1.18 20.80 -0.79
N ARG A 100 -0.17 20.08 -1.28
CA ARG A 100 1.03 19.72 -0.50
C ARG A 100 2.33 19.75 -1.30
N ASN A 101 3.47 19.68 -0.62
CA ASN A 101 4.81 19.39 -1.16
C ASN A 101 5.30 20.32 -2.29
N ARG A 102 4.67 21.50 -2.48
CA ARG A 102 4.95 22.40 -3.61
C ARG A 102 4.82 21.72 -4.98
N GLU A 103 4.01 20.69 -5.06
CA GLU A 103 3.68 19.99 -6.28
C GLU A 103 3.12 20.95 -7.34
N LEU A 104 3.15 20.53 -8.60
CA LEU A 104 2.87 21.45 -9.71
C LEU A 104 1.40 21.45 -10.15
N GLN A 105 0.68 20.35 -9.91
CA GLN A 105 -0.71 20.19 -10.32
C GLN A 105 -1.68 20.93 -9.42
N TRP A 106 -2.76 21.38 -10.03
CA TRP A 106 -4.02 21.70 -9.37
C TRP A 106 -4.89 20.45 -9.34
N TYR A 107 -5.29 20.01 -8.15
CA TYR A 107 -6.22 18.90 -8.03
C TYR A 107 -7.64 19.33 -8.34
N GLN A 108 -8.34 18.56 -9.16
CA GLN A 108 -9.74 18.72 -9.50
C GLN A 108 -10.37 17.36 -9.87
N ARG A 109 -11.70 17.27 -9.72
CA ARG A 109 -12.42 16.00 -9.90
C ARG A 109 -12.48 15.53 -11.36
N GLU A 110 -12.39 16.44 -12.31
CA GLU A 110 -12.47 16.21 -13.75
C GLU A 110 -11.29 15.40 -14.30
N ASN A 111 -10.26 15.22 -13.49
CA ASN A 111 -9.07 14.43 -13.79
C ASN A 111 -9.19 12.97 -13.32
N ALA A 112 -10.34 12.54 -12.79
CA ALA A 112 -10.57 11.16 -12.41
C ALA A 112 -11.90 10.65 -12.94
N TYR A 113 -11.88 9.47 -13.56
CA TYR A 113 -13.06 8.80 -14.09
C TYR A 113 -12.88 7.28 -14.07
N CYS A 114 -13.98 6.55 -14.03
CA CYS A 114 -14.01 5.10 -14.20
C CYS A 114 -14.29 4.75 -15.64
N LYS A 115 -13.56 3.81 -16.21
CA LYS A 115 -13.76 3.33 -17.57
C LYS A 115 -13.29 1.88 -17.71
N GLY A 116 -14.20 1.03 -18.20
CA GLY A 116 -13.87 -0.38 -18.47
C GLY A 116 -13.44 -1.16 -17.24
N GLY A 117 -14.00 -0.85 -16.05
CA GLY A 117 -13.66 -1.51 -14.79
C GLY A 117 -12.40 -0.98 -14.11
N VAL A 118 -11.95 0.22 -14.46
CA VAL A 118 -10.73 0.82 -13.91
C VAL A 118 -10.99 2.28 -13.55
N LEU A 119 -10.55 2.71 -12.38
CA LEU A 119 -10.37 4.13 -12.06
C LEU A 119 -9.12 4.63 -12.78
N VAL A 120 -9.28 5.65 -13.59
CA VAL A 120 -8.19 6.37 -14.25
C VAL A 120 -8.03 7.73 -13.62
N ILE A 121 -6.83 8.04 -13.13
CA ILE A 121 -6.43 9.38 -12.70
C ILE A 121 -5.49 9.94 -13.75
N GLU A 122 -5.87 11.08 -14.34
CA GLU A 122 -5.09 11.75 -15.37
C GLU A 122 -4.36 12.98 -14.83
N GLY A 123 -3.06 13.00 -15.01
CA GLY A 123 -2.27 14.23 -14.93
C GLY A 123 -2.23 14.89 -16.30
N ARG A 124 -2.76 16.11 -16.43
CA ARG A 124 -2.82 16.85 -17.70
C ARG A 124 -1.93 18.07 -17.69
N LYS A 125 -1.33 18.37 -18.83
CA LYS A 125 -0.64 19.65 -19.05
C LYS A 125 -1.67 20.63 -19.60
N GLU A 126 -2.31 21.34 -18.70
CA GLU A 126 -3.32 22.36 -19.02
C GLU A 126 -3.21 23.52 -18.03
N ARG A 127 -3.32 24.71 -18.57
CA ARG A 127 -3.18 25.95 -17.79
C ARG A 127 -4.54 26.44 -17.31
N ILE A 128 -4.69 26.52 -15.99
CA ILE A 128 -5.90 27.07 -15.38
C ILE A 128 -5.56 28.22 -14.42
N PRO A 129 -6.42 29.27 -14.30
CA PRO A 129 -6.19 30.34 -13.35
C PRO A 129 -6.37 29.84 -11.91
N ASN A 130 -5.53 30.33 -11.01
CA ASN A 130 -5.68 30.08 -9.58
C ASN A 130 -6.65 31.12 -8.98
N PRO A 131 -7.86 30.74 -8.57
CA PRO A 131 -8.83 31.70 -8.01
C PRO A 131 -8.40 32.31 -6.68
N ASN A 132 -7.40 31.72 -6.01
CA ASN A 132 -6.85 32.17 -4.74
C ASN A 132 -5.55 32.97 -4.92
N TYR A 133 -5.22 33.39 -6.16
CA TYR A 133 -3.98 34.09 -6.45
C TYR A 133 -3.88 35.41 -5.66
N ASP A 134 -2.74 35.59 -5.01
CA ASP A 134 -2.37 36.77 -4.26
C ASP A 134 -0.85 36.96 -4.41
N PRO A 135 -0.42 37.96 -5.21
CA PRO A 135 1.00 38.18 -5.50
C PRO A 135 1.80 38.63 -4.27
N SER A 136 1.12 39.09 -3.20
CA SER A 136 1.74 39.48 -1.94
C SER A 136 1.86 38.33 -0.92
N SER A 137 1.32 37.16 -1.22
CA SER A 137 1.28 36.03 -0.28
C SER A 137 2.58 35.24 -0.28
N ASP A 138 3.08 34.94 0.91
CA ASP A 138 4.19 33.98 1.12
C ASP A 138 3.74 32.49 1.00
N ASP A 139 2.42 32.25 1.00
CA ASP A 139 1.90 30.90 0.74
C ASP A 139 2.04 30.56 -0.74
N TRP A 140 2.88 29.56 -1.03
CA TRP A 140 3.15 29.09 -2.38
C TRP A 140 1.88 28.64 -3.15
N ARG A 141 0.79 28.30 -2.43
CA ARG A 141 -0.51 27.94 -3.02
C ARG A 141 -1.22 29.17 -3.58
N ARG A 142 -0.93 30.35 -3.04
CA ARG A 142 -1.55 31.62 -3.41
C ARG A 142 -0.64 32.48 -4.29
N SER A 143 0.68 32.35 -4.17
CA SER A 143 1.63 33.13 -4.97
C SER A 143 1.72 32.68 -6.44
N ARG A 144 1.17 31.53 -6.80
CA ARG A 144 1.08 31.04 -8.19
C ARG A 144 -0.18 31.57 -8.84
N GLN A 145 -0.04 32.37 -9.90
CA GLN A 145 -1.17 32.93 -10.64
C GLN A 145 -1.93 31.86 -11.43
N TYR A 146 -1.23 30.86 -11.94
CA TYR A 146 -1.77 29.75 -12.71
C TYR A 146 -1.25 28.41 -12.17
N ALA A 147 -2.03 27.36 -12.38
CA ALA A 147 -1.54 26.02 -12.43
C ALA A 147 -1.25 25.67 -13.90
N GLU A 148 -0.11 25.06 -14.17
CA GLU A 148 0.26 24.62 -15.53
C GLU A 148 -0.06 23.15 -15.76
N TYR A 149 -0.49 22.46 -14.69
CA TYR A 149 -0.88 21.07 -14.69
C TYR A 149 -2.11 20.87 -13.81
N THR A 150 -2.96 19.91 -14.19
CA THR A 150 -4.07 19.44 -13.37
C THR A 150 -3.95 17.95 -13.11
N SER A 151 -4.56 17.46 -12.04
CA SER A 151 -4.64 16.05 -11.70
C SER A 151 -5.79 15.81 -10.73
N ALA A 152 -5.92 14.57 -10.19
CA ALA A 152 -6.90 14.29 -9.15
C ALA A 152 -6.27 13.60 -7.94
N SER A 153 -6.91 13.84 -6.79
CA SER A 153 -6.68 13.17 -5.53
C SER A 153 -8.02 12.81 -4.91
N LEU A 154 -8.27 11.51 -4.78
CA LEU A 154 -9.49 10.95 -4.20
C LEU A 154 -9.20 10.50 -2.78
N ASN A 155 -10.17 10.64 -1.88
CA ASN A 155 -10.03 10.16 -0.50
C ASN A 155 -11.35 9.71 0.10
N THR A 156 -11.27 8.91 1.17
CA THR A 156 -12.45 8.43 1.91
C THR A 156 -12.75 9.25 3.18
N TRP A 157 -12.13 10.42 3.35
CA TRP A 157 -12.32 11.28 4.53
C TRP A 157 -13.78 11.61 4.79
N GLY A 158 -14.20 11.44 6.06
CA GLY A 158 -15.57 11.73 6.48
C GLY A 158 -16.62 10.74 5.95
N LYS A 159 -16.25 9.76 5.16
CA LYS A 159 -17.11 8.71 4.62
C LYS A 159 -16.77 7.35 5.21
N PHE A 160 -15.53 6.92 5.04
CA PHE A 160 -15.03 5.62 5.49
C PHE A 160 -13.64 5.74 6.09
N SER A 161 -13.42 4.98 7.15
CA SER A 161 -12.11 4.80 7.76
C SER A 161 -12.05 3.47 8.49
N TRP A 162 -10.88 2.89 8.61
CA TRP A 162 -10.70 1.56 9.18
C TRP A 162 -9.53 1.52 10.15
N ARG A 163 -9.71 0.81 11.26
CA ARG A 163 -8.67 0.60 12.27
C ARG A 163 -7.58 -0.30 11.68
N LEU A 164 -6.39 0.24 11.44
CA LEU A 164 -5.34 -0.50 10.75
C LEU A 164 -4.89 -1.76 11.48
N SER A 165 -4.95 -1.79 12.82
CA SER A 165 -4.60 -2.98 13.62
C SER A 165 -5.53 -4.20 13.44
N GLU A 166 -6.58 -4.08 12.64
CA GLU A 166 -7.56 -5.13 12.40
C GLU A 166 -7.88 -5.29 10.90
N THR A 167 -7.11 -4.60 10.05
CA THR A 167 -7.47 -4.39 8.66
C THR A 167 -6.39 -4.90 7.71
N ARG A 168 -6.84 -5.44 6.56
CA ARG A 168 -6.03 -5.63 5.37
C ARG A 168 -6.63 -4.82 4.24
N ILE A 169 -5.85 -3.89 3.70
CA ILE A 169 -6.21 -3.11 2.51
C ILE A 169 -5.50 -3.73 1.32
N VAL A 170 -6.24 -4.02 0.26
CA VAL A 170 -5.72 -4.59 -0.98
C VAL A 170 -6.12 -3.65 -2.11
N THR A 171 -5.14 -3.10 -2.79
CA THR A 171 -5.33 -2.27 -3.97
C THR A 171 -4.64 -2.93 -5.14
N ARG A 172 -5.34 -3.08 -6.26
CA ARG A 172 -4.74 -3.54 -7.50
C ARG A 172 -4.60 -2.36 -8.44
N ALA A 173 -3.37 -2.05 -8.84
CA ALA A 173 -3.07 -0.84 -9.60
C ALA A 173 -1.90 -1.04 -10.56
N ARG A 174 -1.86 -0.19 -11.61
CA ARG A 174 -0.79 -0.12 -12.60
C ARG A 174 -0.28 1.31 -12.71
N ILE A 175 1.03 1.48 -12.81
CA ILE A 175 1.71 2.76 -12.93
C ILE A 175 2.40 2.90 -14.28
N HIS A 176 2.56 4.15 -14.74
CA HIS A 176 3.20 4.50 -16.02
C HIS A 176 4.33 5.53 -15.80
N PRO A 177 5.49 5.09 -15.30
CA PRO A 177 6.60 5.95 -14.93
C PRO A 177 7.10 6.84 -16.07
N GLN A 178 7.27 8.12 -15.75
CA GLN A 178 7.89 9.12 -16.62
C GLN A 178 8.39 10.32 -15.78
N PRO A 179 9.12 11.29 -16.35
CA PRO A 179 9.60 12.45 -15.60
C PRO A 179 8.47 13.19 -14.88
N GLY A 180 8.68 13.53 -13.61
CA GLY A 180 7.69 14.25 -12.80
C GLY A 180 6.48 13.46 -12.33
N TYR A 181 6.36 12.19 -12.68
CA TYR A 181 5.24 11.31 -12.32
C TYR A 181 5.34 10.84 -10.87
N PHE A 182 4.27 11.06 -10.09
CA PHE A 182 4.24 10.73 -8.67
C PHE A 182 2.84 10.24 -8.23
N PRO A 183 2.46 9.00 -8.55
CA PRO A 183 1.26 8.35 -8.04
C PRO A 183 1.46 7.87 -6.61
N ALA A 184 0.37 7.84 -5.82
CA ALA A 184 0.39 7.30 -4.47
C ALA A 184 -0.91 6.55 -4.12
N ILE A 185 -0.74 5.47 -3.36
CA ILE A 185 -1.76 4.72 -2.62
C ILE A 185 -1.35 4.80 -1.16
N TRP A 186 -2.10 5.53 -0.35
CA TRP A 186 -1.67 5.81 1.02
C TRP A 186 -2.83 6.00 1.97
N THR A 187 -2.55 6.09 3.26
CA THR A 187 -3.56 6.31 4.30
C THR A 187 -3.09 7.34 5.32
N THR A 188 -4.05 8.08 5.88
CA THR A 188 -3.81 8.96 7.03
C THR A 188 -4.78 8.69 8.15
N GLY A 189 -4.29 8.74 9.39
CA GLY A 189 -5.09 8.68 10.59
C GLY A 189 -5.61 10.04 11.04
N PRO A 190 -6.31 10.09 12.20
CA PRO A 190 -6.99 11.28 12.68
C PRO A 190 -6.02 12.31 13.29
N GLY A 191 -6.45 13.56 13.32
CA GLY A 191 -5.77 14.66 14.01
C GLY A 191 -4.66 15.29 13.18
N ILE A 192 -3.67 15.82 13.89
CA ILE A 192 -2.59 16.57 13.26
C ILE A 192 -1.53 15.64 12.69
N TRP A 193 -1.14 15.86 11.44
CA TRP A 193 -0.01 15.18 10.83
C TRP A 193 1.33 15.56 11.50
N PRO A 194 2.27 14.61 11.74
CA PRO A 194 2.21 13.20 11.45
C PRO A 194 1.69 12.33 12.62
N HIS A 195 1.15 12.94 13.69
CA HIS A 195 0.75 12.24 14.90
C HIS A 195 -0.45 11.31 14.70
N GLY A 196 -1.29 11.54 13.69
CA GLY A 196 -2.33 10.61 13.28
C GLY A 196 -1.80 9.36 12.60
N GLY A 197 -0.56 9.39 12.15
CA GLY A 197 0.06 8.35 11.33
C GLY A 197 -0.21 8.52 9.83
N GLU A 198 0.75 8.06 9.04
CA GLU A 198 0.66 7.95 7.57
C GLU A 198 1.28 6.63 7.14
N VAL A 199 0.64 5.94 6.20
CA VAL A 199 1.17 4.73 5.58
C VAL A 199 1.14 4.90 4.08
N ASP A 200 2.32 4.97 3.46
CA ASP A 200 2.47 4.98 2.01
C ASP A 200 2.58 3.54 1.53
N ILE A 201 1.43 2.96 1.15
CA ILE A 201 1.36 1.58 0.67
C ILE A 201 2.12 1.45 -0.64
N MET A 202 2.02 2.46 -1.48
CA MET A 202 2.78 2.62 -2.72
C MET A 202 2.96 4.09 -3.02
N GLU A 203 4.19 4.52 -3.25
CA GLU A 203 4.52 5.74 -3.96
C GLU A 203 5.52 5.40 -5.07
N TYR A 204 5.44 6.09 -6.20
CA TYR A 204 6.50 6.04 -7.21
C TYR A 204 7.03 7.44 -7.48
N TYR A 205 8.32 7.62 -7.28
CA TYR A 205 9.06 8.81 -7.73
C TYR A 205 10.56 8.49 -7.86
N ARG A 206 11.26 9.27 -8.70
CA ARG A 206 12.71 9.13 -8.91
C ARG A 206 13.14 7.69 -9.17
N GLU A 207 12.44 7.03 -10.09
CA GLU A 207 12.72 5.66 -10.54
C GLU A 207 12.65 4.58 -9.44
N ARG A 208 11.92 4.87 -8.34
CA ARG A 208 11.80 3.96 -7.21
C ARG A 208 10.33 3.78 -6.80
N ILE A 209 10.02 2.56 -6.40
CA ILE A 209 8.84 2.24 -5.60
C ILE A 209 9.21 2.45 -4.15
N HIS A 210 8.41 3.23 -3.44
CA HIS A 210 8.55 3.49 -2.01
C HIS A 210 7.41 2.86 -1.23
N ALA A 211 7.71 2.41 -0.01
CA ALA A 211 6.77 1.88 0.96
C ALA A 211 7.17 2.42 2.35
N ASN A 212 6.37 3.30 2.93
CA ASN A 212 6.80 4.05 4.10
C ASN A 212 5.74 4.05 5.21
N PHE A 213 6.22 4.28 6.43
CA PHE A 213 5.40 4.59 7.59
C PHE A 213 5.90 5.88 8.23
N ALA A 214 4.99 6.80 8.58
CA ALA A 214 5.33 8.01 9.32
C ALA A 214 4.47 8.15 10.57
N TRP A 215 5.09 8.62 11.66
CA TRP A 215 4.42 8.93 12.92
C TRP A 215 5.06 10.12 13.62
N GLY A 216 4.43 10.62 14.68
CA GLY A 216 4.84 11.85 15.34
C GLY A 216 6.08 11.73 16.22
N THR A 217 6.70 12.89 16.45
CA THR A 217 7.76 13.12 17.44
C THR A 217 7.25 14.01 18.57
N THR A 218 8.12 14.50 19.42
CA THR A 218 7.80 15.54 20.42
C THR A 218 7.54 16.90 19.79
N GLU A 219 7.95 17.09 18.53
CA GLU A 219 7.81 18.35 17.81
C GLU A 219 6.62 18.34 16.85
N LYS A 220 5.93 19.46 16.75
CA LYS A 220 4.81 19.64 15.84
C LYS A 220 5.28 19.55 14.38
N TYR A 221 4.54 18.81 13.55
CA TYR A 221 4.84 18.60 12.13
C TYR A 221 6.19 17.93 11.83
N SER A 222 6.83 17.33 12.83
CA SER A 222 8.09 16.61 12.67
C SER A 222 7.84 15.10 12.64
N PRO A 223 7.98 14.43 11.48
CA PRO A 223 7.76 12.99 11.37
C PRO A 223 8.99 12.18 11.76
N ARG A 224 8.73 11.00 12.28
CA ARG A 224 9.67 9.89 12.27
C ARG A 224 9.24 8.93 11.16
N TRP A 225 10.20 8.48 10.37
CA TRP A 225 9.96 7.62 9.22
C TRP A 225 10.56 6.23 9.41
N ARG A 226 9.84 5.23 8.97
CA ARG A 226 10.36 3.92 8.61
C ARG A 226 10.17 3.77 7.10
N SER A 227 11.23 4.03 6.35
CA SER A 227 11.17 4.05 4.88
C SER A 227 11.86 2.85 4.26
N TYR A 228 11.30 2.39 3.14
CA TYR A 228 11.90 1.41 2.26
C TYR A 228 11.66 1.82 0.81
N SER A 229 12.63 1.57 -0.06
CA SER A 229 12.43 1.80 -1.49
C SER A 229 13.24 0.83 -2.34
N ARG A 230 12.75 0.56 -3.55
CA ARG A 230 13.36 -0.35 -4.52
C ARG A 230 13.35 0.26 -5.90
N LEU A 231 14.44 0.13 -6.66
CA LEU A 231 14.54 0.64 -8.02
C LEU A 231 13.56 -0.08 -8.95
N ILE A 232 12.89 0.67 -9.84
CA ILE A 232 12.01 0.09 -10.85
C ILE A 232 12.76 -0.85 -11.78
N SER A 233 14.05 -0.56 -12.05
CA SER A 233 14.90 -1.41 -12.85
C SER A 233 15.11 -2.82 -12.29
N GLU A 234 15.02 -3.00 -10.97
CA GLU A 234 15.11 -4.32 -10.35
C GLU A 234 13.88 -5.19 -10.64
N PHE A 235 12.70 -4.57 -10.75
CA PHE A 235 11.47 -5.25 -11.16
C PHE A 235 11.52 -5.59 -12.66
N LEU A 236 11.95 -4.63 -13.49
CA LEU A 236 12.09 -4.82 -14.93
C LEU A 236 13.14 -5.86 -15.31
N ALA A 237 14.19 -6.01 -14.53
CA ALA A 237 15.20 -7.06 -14.73
C ALA A 237 14.62 -8.47 -14.51
N LYS A 238 13.62 -8.60 -13.62
CA LYS A 238 12.93 -9.87 -13.36
C LYS A 238 11.80 -10.12 -14.35
N ASP A 239 11.09 -9.08 -14.73
CA ASP A 239 9.95 -9.11 -15.65
C ASP A 239 9.91 -7.86 -16.54
N PRO A 240 10.36 -7.93 -17.80
CA PRO A 240 10.34 -6.78 -18.72
C PRO A 240 8.94 -6.20 -19.00
N ASN A 241 7.88 -6.95 -18.70
CA ASN A 241 6.50 -6.50 -18.86
C ASN A 241 5.89 -5.98 -17.53
N TRP A 242 6.67 -5.84 -16.48
CA TRP A 242 6.19 -5.45 -15.16
C TRP A 242 5.29 -4.19 -15.22
N LEU A 243 5.72 -3.12 -15.86
CA LEU A 243 4.95 -1.87 -16.01
C LEU A 243 3.65 -1.99 -16.82
N LYS A 244 3.47 -3.07 -17.60
CA LYS A 244 2.24 -3.32 -18.34
C LYS A 244 1.18 -4.05 -17.51
N LYS A 245 1.56 -4.57 -16.34
CA LYS A 245 0.73 -5.38 -15.48
C LYS A 245 0.11 -4.56 -14.36
N PHE A 246 -1.06 -4.98 -13.91
CA PHE A 246 -1.59 -4.59 -12.62
C PHE A 246 -0.89 -5.39 -11.52
N HIS A 247 -0.52 -4.72 -10.44
CA HIS A 247 0.13 -5.29 -9.27
C HIS A 247 -0.74 -5.19 -8.03
N ILE A 248 -0.56 -6.10 -7.08
CA ILE A 248 -1.29 -6.12 -5.82
C ILE A 248 -0.46 -5.38 -4.76
N TRP A 249 -0.99 -4.26 -4.29
CA TRP A 249 -0.43 -3.42 -3.24
C TRP A 249 -1.23 -3.64 -1.96
N GLU A 250 -0.58 -4.03 -0.87
CA GLU A 250 -1.29 -4.42 0.33
C GLU A 250 -0.74 -3.73 1.57
N LEU A 251 -1.64 -3.40 2.48
CA LEU A 251 -1.33 -3.09 3.87
C LEU A 251 -2.02 -4.12 4.76
N ILE A 252 -1.24 -4.83 5.56
CA ILE A 252 -1.75 -5.80 6.55
C ILE A 252 -1.41 -5.27 7.92
N GLY A 253 -2.41 -5.14 8.80
CA GLY A 253 -2.21 -4.70 10.17
C GLY A 253 -2.81 -5.66 11.19
N ASP A 254 -2.09 -5.79 12.30
CA ASP A 254 -2.55 -6.45 13.50
C ASP A 254 -2.17 -5.62 14.76
N LYS A 255 -2.40 -6.19 15.96
CA LYS A 255 -2.11 -5.50 17.23
C LYS A 255 -0.60 -5.34 17.50
N GLU A 256 0.25 -6.07 16.78
CA GLU A 256 1.69 -6.10 16.99
C GLU A 256 2.45 -5.28 15.94
N LYS A 257 2.02 -5.38 14.65
CA LYS A 257 2.75 -4.78 13.54
C LYS A 257 1.87 -4.41 12.35
N LEU A 258 2.46 -3.63 11.44
CA LEU A 258 1.95 -3.40 10.10
C LEU A 258 2.99 -3.85 9.07
N GLN A 259 2.52 -4.39 7.96
CA GLN A 259 3.34 -4.80 6.82
C GLN A 259 2.77 -4.21 5.53
N ILE A 260 3.65 -3.69 4.68
CA ILE A 260 3.33 -3.29 3.31
C ILE A 260 3.88 -4.36 2.38
N LEU A 261 3.05 -4.85 1.46
CA LEU A 261 3.43 -5.89 0.52
C LEU A 261 3.18 -5.45 -0.92
N LEU A 262 4.00 -5.97 -1.82
CA LEU A 262 3.83 -5.89 -3.27
C LEU A 262 3.84 -7.32 -3.83
N ASP A 263 2.75 -7.73 -4.48
CA ASP A 263 2.54 -9.07 -5.04
C ASP A 263 2.84 -10.20 -4.03
N GLY A 264 2.51 -9.96 -2.76
CA GLY A 264 2.74 -10.88 -1.65
C GLY A 264 4.17 -10.89 -1.09
N GLU A 265 5.11 -10.10 -1.63
CA GLU A 265 6.45 -9.87 -1.07
C GLU A 265 6.41 -8.70 -0.07
N VAL A 266 6.87 -8.91 1.17
CA VAL A 266 6.96 -7.83 2.17
C VAL A 266 8.01 -6.82 1.75
N MET A 267 7.56 -5.58 1.51
CA MET A 267 8.41 -4.43 1.18
C MET A 267 8.91 -3.73 2.44
N ASN A 268 8.01 -3.47 3.40
CA ASN A 268 8.36 -2.78 4.64
C ASN A 268 7.48 -3.29 5.79
N GLU A 269 8.01 -3.19 6.99
CA GLU A 269 7.33 -3.60 8.23
C GLU A 269 7.67 -2.66 9.37
N VAL A 270 6.71 -2.38 10.25
CA VAL A 270 6.92 -1.63 11.49
C VAL A 270 6.12 -2.24 12.63
N SER A 271 6.73 -2.38 13.83
CA SER A 271 5.97 -2.77 15.01
C SER A 271 5.17 -1.59 15.57
N GLN A 272 4.01 -1.88 16.16
CA GLN A 272 3.16 -0.88 16.82
C GLN A 272 3.92 -0.13 17.93
N GLU A 273 4.78 -0.83 18.67
CA GLU A 273 5.58 -0.22 19.73
C GLU A 273 6.68 0.70 19.19
N THR A 274 7.30 0.36 18.06
CA THR A 274 8.27 1.24 17.40
C THR A 274 7.61 2.51 16.90
N ALA A 275 6.39 2.40 16.36
CA ALA A 275 5.63 3.51 15.77
C ALA A 275 4.81 4.31 16.81
N LYS A 276 5.05 4.09 18.07
CA LYS A 276 4.39 4.83 19.16
C LYS A 276 4.83 6.29 19.17
N ASN A 277 3.84 7.19 19.18
CA ASN A 277 4.10 8.61 19.41
C ASN A 277 4.61 8.84 20.83
N PRO A 278 5.68 9.61 21.04
CA PRO A 278 6.05 10.07 22.36
C PRO A 278 4.97 11.03 22.92
N PRO A 279 4.91 11.22 24.26
CA PRO A 279 4.08 12.24 24.86
C PRO A 279 4.36 13.61 24.25
N ASN A 280 3.32 14.31 23.81
CA ASN A 280 3.41 15.60 23.16
C ASN A 280 2.11 16.42 23.41
N PRO A 281 2.16 17.77 23.33
CA PRO A 281 0.98 18.61 23.51
C PRO A 281 0.08 18.73 22.29
N TRP A 282 0.43 18.09 21.15
CA TRP A 282 -0.23 18.29 19.85
C TRP A 282 -1.29 17.25 19.54
N SER A 283 -1.19 16.08 20.18
CA SER A 283 -2.08 14.96 19.90
C SER A 283 -2.19 14.02 21.10
N ASN A 284 -3.39 13.48 21.31
CA ASN A 284 -3.64 12.41 22.26
C ASN A 284 -3.45 11.01 21.65
N VAL A 285 -3.11 10.93 20.36
CA VAL A 285 -2.90 9.67 19.67
C VAL A 285 -1.56 9.07 20.09
N VAL A 286 -1.60 7.93 20.77
CA VAL A 286 -0.42 7.22 21.26
C VAL A 286 0.07 6.19 20.23
N TYR A 287 -0.84 5.40 19.68
CA TYR A 287 -0.57 4.38 18.67
C TYR A 287 -1.26 4.74 17.37
N PRO A 288 -0.64 5.55 16.50
CA PRO A 288 -1.31 6.07 15.31
C PRO A 288 -1.85 4.96 14.41
N PHE A 289 -1.16 3.85 14.29
CA PHE A 289 -1.59 2.74 13.44
C PHE A 289 -2.61 1.79 14.10
N ARG A 290 -3.07 2.10 15.30
CA ARG A 290 -4.26 1.48 15.91
C ARG A 290 -5.52 2.32 15.74
N GLU A 291 -5.37 3.52 15.17
CA GLU A 291 -6.49 4.42 14.88
C GLU A 291 -7.15 4.10 13.54
N ASN A 292 -8.29 4.76 13.30
CA ASN A 292 -8.97 4.67 12.02
C ASN A 292 -8.26 5.52 10.98
N HIS A 293 -7.85 4.91 9.87
CA HIS A 293 -7.25 5.59 8.72
C HIS A 293 -8.21 5.66 7.54
N SER A 294 -8.15 6.76 6.82
CA SER A 294 -8.80 6.92 5.51
C SER A 294 -7.80 6.66 4.39
N ILE A 295 -8.30 6.14 3.26
CA ILE A 295 -7.51 5.83 2.06
C ILE A 295 -7.47 7.05 1.15
N ILE A 296 -6.32 7.27 0.52
CA ILE A 296 -6.09 8.32 -0.47
C ILE A 296 -5.44 7.69 -1.71
N LEU A 297 -5.95 8.08 -2.88
CA LEU A 297 -5.41 7.72 -4.20
C LEU A 297 -5.15 9.00 -4.96
N ASN A 298 -3.92 9.27 -5.37
CA ASN A 298 -3.63 10.47 -6.14
C ASN A 298 -2.53 10.26 -7.18
N LEU A 299 -2.51 11.16 -8.15
CA LEU A 299 -1.39 11.35 -9.05
C LEU A 299 -0.87 12.78 -8.89
N ALA A 300 0.27 12.94 -8.24
CA ALA A 300 0.96 14.22 -8.18
C ALA A 300 1.90 14.40 -9.38
N ILE A 301 2.24 15.65 -9.69
CA ILE A 301 3.17 16.03 -10.75
C ILE A 301 4.23 16.96 -10.18
N GLY A 302 5.49 16.65 -10.38
CA GLY A 302 6.57 17.45 -9.80
C GLY A 302 6.78 17.19 -8.31
N GLY A 303 7.25 18.19 -7.55
CA GLY A 303 7.60 18.02 -6.14
C GLY A 303 8.62 16.89 -5.93
N PRO A 304 8.33 15.89 -5.07
CA PRO A 304 9.18 14.69 -4.94
C PRO A 304 9.39 13.95 -6.25
N GLY A 305 8.41 13.96 -7.18
CA GLY A 305 8.49 13.36 -8.52
C GLY A 305 9.54 13.97 -9.44
N GLY A 306 10.04 15.14 -9.13
CA GLY A 306 11.03 15.85 -9.95
C GLY A 306 10.40 16.73 -11.03
N ASP A 307 11.21 17.17 -11.99
CA ASP A 307 10.77 18.03 -13.08
C ASP A 307 10.04 17.19 -14.16
N PRO A 308 8.82 17.55 -14.58
CA PRO A 308 8.10 16.88 -15.66
C PRO A 308 8.59 17.27 -17.07
N LEU A 309 9.72 17.94 -17.20
CA LEU A 309 10.29 18.29 -18.50
C LEU A 309 10.58 17.02 -19.32
N GLY A 310 10.04 16.99 -20.54
CA GLY A 310 10.16 15.82 -21.43
C GLY A 310 9.12 14.73 -21.18
N ALA A 311 8.21 14.91 -20.22
CA ALA A 311 7.13 13.98 -19.99
C ALA A 311 6.05 14.06 -21.10
N GLU A 312 5.43 12.92 -21.37
CA GLU A 312 4.25 12.82 -22.22
C GLU A 312 2.97 12.99 -21.41
N PHE A 313 1.96 13.65 -22.00
CA PHE A 313 0.67 13.89 -21.35
C PHE A 313 -0.49 13.36 -22.22
N PRO A 314 -1.57 12.85 -21.60
CA PRO A 314 -1.79 12.80 -20.14
C PRO A 314 -0.90 11.75 -19.47
N MET A 315 -0.45 12.04 -18.24
CA MET A 315 0.08 11.04 -17.33
C MET A 315 -1.09 10.20 -16.79
N ILE A 316 -0.90 8.90 -16.64
CA ILE A 316 -1.98 7.98 -16.25
C ILE A 316 -1.58 7.20 -15.00
N PHE A 317 -2.52 7.13 -14.04
CA PHE A 317 -2.48 6.18 -12.94
C PHE A 317 -3.78 5.38 -12.94
N GLU A 318 -3.69 4.06 -12.96
CA GLU A 318 -4.83 3.16 -13.08
C GLU A 318 -5.00 2.32 -11.83
N VAL A 319 -6.23 2.30 -11.28
CA VAL A 319 -6.60 1.46 -10.14
C VAL A 319 -7.78 0.57 -10.55
N ASP A 320 -7.55 -0.74 -10.52
CA ASP A 320 -8.55 -1.76 -10.85
C ASP A 320 -9.58 -1.89 -9.71
N TYR A 321 -9.09 -2.03 -8.49
CA TYR A 321 -9.96 -2.04 -7.31
C TYR A 321 -9.23 -1.61 -6.04
N VAL A 322 -10.05 -1.25 -5.04
CA VAL A 322 -9.65 -1.14 -3.63
C VAL A 322 -10.58 -1.99 -2.80
N ARG A 323 -10.03 -2.92 -2.02
CA ARG A 323 -10.78 -3.84 -1.16
C ARG A 323 -10.26 -3.75 0.27
N VAL A 324 -11.16 -3.65 1.22
CA VAL A 324 -10.83 -3.58 2.65
C VAL A 324 -11.43 -4.76 3.37
N TYR A 325 -10.57 -5.54 3.97
CA TYR A 325 -10.92 -6.73 4.73
C TYR A 325 -10.68 -6.50 6.21
N ARG A 326 -11.63 -6.90 7.04
CA ARG A 326 -11.49 -6.92 8.50
C ARG A 326 -11.10 -8.33 8.94
N ARG A 327 -10.09 -8.42 9.80
CA ARG A 327 -9.68 -9.69 10.43
C ARG A 327 -10.81 -10.22 11.30
N LEU A 328 -11.16 -11.49 11.12
CA LEU A 328 -12.14 -12.17 11.98
C LEU A 328 -11.51 -12.48 13.34
N SER A 329 -12.26 -12.20 14.41
CA SER A 329 -11.86 -12.64 15.75
C SER A 329 -11.87 -14.17 15.81
N LYS A 330 -10.82 -14.74 16.36
CA LYS A 330 -10.78 -16.18 16.68
C LYS A 330 -11.67 -16.46 17.87
#